data_296be5fe8c2a338c1ea2a297c2b8b0c9
#
_entry.id   296be5fe8c2a338c1ea2a297c2b8b0c9
#
_cell.length_a   1.000
_cell.length_b   1.000
_cell.length_c   1.000
_cell.angle_alpha   90.00
_cell.angle_beta   90.00
_cell.angle_gamma   90.00
#
_symmetry.space_group_name_H-M   'P 1'
#
loop_
_entity.id
_entity.type
_entity.pdbx_description
1 polymer ?
#
loop_
_entity_poly.entity_id
_entity_poly.type
_entity_poly.pdbx_seq_one_letter_code
_entity_poly.pdbx_strand_id
1 'polypeptide(L)'
;LESEMKRSYLDYAMSVIVGRALPDVRDGLKPVHRRVLHAMNEIKNTHNNPTKKAARVVGEVLGKYHPHGDSAAYMTIVRMAQPFSLRYPLIFGQGNFGSIDGDSPAAMRYTEVRLEKIAGEMLADINEDTVDFVPNFDNSEREPVVLPTRLPQLLINGSSGIAVGMATNIPPHNLGETIDACLHQLRNPECSIEDLIRLMPAPDFPTGGIIFGISDVHQGYRTGRGRVVMRARTHLEEFGRDRVRIIVDEIPYMVNKRVMYEKMHELMREKKIEGIAEMRDELSLIHI
;
A
#
# COMPACT_ATOMS: atom_id res chain seq x y z
N LEU A 1 -31.72 13.21 -23.48
CA LEU A 1 -31.09 13.61 -22.23
C LEU A 1 -30.84 12.40 -21.32
N GLU A 2 -31.88 11.57 -20.98
CA GLU A 2 -31.73 10.40 -20.10
C GLU A 2 -30.74 9.36 -20.64
N SER A 3 -30.83 9.01 -21.93
CA SER A 3 -29.91 8.06 -22.57
C SER A 3 -28.47 8.57 -22.61
N GLU A 4 -28.28 9.86 -22.78
CA GLU A 4 -26.96 10.50 -22.79
C GLU A 4 -26.36 10.56 -21.37
N MET A 5 -27.16 10.85 -20.35
CA MET A 5 -26.74 10.78 -18.96
C MET A 5 -26.33 9.35 -18.55
N LYS A 6 -27.11 8.34 -18.94
CA LYS A 6 -26.78 6.93 -18.70
C LYS A 6 -25.45 6.54 -19.35
N ARG A 7 -25.25 6.95 -20.61
CA ARG A 7 -24.00 6.67 -21.33
C ARG A 7 -22.81 7.37 -20.68
N SER A 8 -22.91 8.67 -20.42
CA SER A 8 -21.84 9.44 -19.79
C SER A 8 -21.48 8.91 -18.39
N TYR A 9 -22.51 8.49 -17.61
CA TYR A 9 -22.26 7.88 -16.31
C TYR A 9 -21.60 6.51 -16.43
N LEU A 10 -21.96 5.70 -17.41
CA LEU A 10 -21.33 4.41 -17.68
C LEU A 10 -19.87 4.60 -18.10
N ASP A 11 -19.60 5.53 -19.01
CA ASP A 11 -18.23 5.86 -19.45
C ASP A 11 -17.36 6.35 -18.28
N TYR A 12 -17.92 7.21 -17.40
CA TYR A 12 -17.26 7.64 -16.18
C TYR A 12 -16.99 6.47 -15.23
N ALA A 13 -17.99 5.63 -14.98
CA ALA A 13 -17.85 4.47 -14.11
C ALA A 13 -16.77 3.51 -14.61
N MET A 14 -16.75 3.20 -15.89
CA MET A 14 -15.72 2.36 -16.53
C MET A 14 -14.34 2.97 -16.42
N SER A 15 -14.20 4.28 -16.65
CA SER A 15 -12.95 5.00 -16.47
C SER A 15 -12.42 4.93 -15.04
N VAL A 16 -13.29 5.04 -14.02
CA VAL A 16 -12.91 4.93 -12.61
C VAL A 16 -12.55 3.50 -12.24
N ILE A 17 -13.28 2.51 -12.72
CA ILE A 17 -13.04 1.09 -12.41
C ILE A 17 -11.70 0.64 -13.00
N VAL A 18 -11.54 0.75 -14.32
CA VAL A 18 -10.37 0.21 -15.03
C VAL A 18 -9.19 1.17 -14.99
N GLY A 19 -9.44 2.46 -15.13
CA GLY A 19 -8.38 3.49 -15.29
C GLY A 19 -7.86 4.12 -14.01
N ARG A 20 -8.43 3.81 -12.82
CA ARG A 20 -8.05 4.51 -11.59
C ARG A 20 -8.00 3.65 -10.33
N ALA A 21 -9.11 2.96 -10.00
CA ALA A 21 -9.33 2.46 -8.65
C ALA A 21 -8.82 1.04 -8.43
N LEU A 22 -8.89 0.18 -9.45
CA LEU A 22 -8.52 -1.22 -9.32
C LEU A 22 -7.10 -1.48 -9.84
N PRO A 23 -6.35 -2.37 -9.17
CA PRO A 23 -5.05 -2.83 -9.66
C PRO A 23 -5.23 -3.84 -10.81
N ASP A 24 -4.25 -3.90 -11.70
CA ASP A 24 -4.12 -5.03 -12.64
C ASP A 24 -3.59 -6.25 -11.88
N VAL A 25 -4.17 -7.42 -12.11
CA VAL A 25 -3.77 -8.65 -11.41
C VAL A 25 -2.36 -9.09 -11.76
N ARG A 26 -1.87 -8.74 -12.95
CA ARG A 26 -0.55 -9.16 -13.45
C ARG A 26 0.60 -8.47 -12.75
N ASP A 27 0.49 -7.16 -12.49
CA ASP A 27 1.55 -6.37 -11.83
C ASP A 27 1.14 -5.76 -10.48
N GLY A 28 -0.11 -5.97 -10.05
CA GLY A 28 -0.61 -5.50 -8.76
C GLY A 28 -0.72 -3.98 -8.62
N LEU A 29 -0.61 -3.24 -9.73
CA LEU A 29 -0.52 -1.79 -9.72
C LEU A 29 -1.77 -1.12 -10.29
N LYS A 30 -2.13 0.01 -9.72
CA LYS A 30 -3.04 0.96 -10.37
C LYS A 30 -2.26 1.77 -11.42
N PRO A 31 -2.96 2.34 -12.43
CA PRO A 31 -2.28 3.10 -13.48
C PRO A 31 -1.31 4.18 -12.97
N VAL A 32 -1.69 4.94 -11.95
CA VAL A 32 -0.83 5.98 -11.39
C VAL A 32 0.47 5.42 -10.78
N HIS A 33 0.42 4.29 -10.08
CA HIS A 33 1.61 3.64 -9.51
C HIS A 33 2.55 3.17 -10.63
N ARG A 34 2.00 2.54 -11.66
CA ARG A 34 2.76 2.05 -12.82
C ARG A 34 3.45 3.19 -13.54
N ARG A 35 2.74 4.30 -13.77
CA ARG A 35 3.27 5.50 -14.43
C ARG A 35 4.40 6.15 -13.63
N VAL A 36 4.27 6.20 -12.30
CA VAL A 36 5.34 6.70 -11.41
C VAL A 36 6.60 5.85 -11.51
N LEU A 37 6.47 4.52 -11.38
CA LEU A 37 7.63 3.62 -11.44
C LEU A 37 8.29 3.65 -12.83
N HIS A 38 7.49 3.66 -13.89
CA HIS A 38 7.98 3.79 -15.27
C HIS A 38 8.73 5.10 -15.49
N ALA A 39 8.15 6.24 -15.13
CA ALA A 39 8.79 7.55 -15.25
C ALA A 39 10.11 7.64 -14.45
N MET A 40 10.14 7.09 -13.22
CA MET A 40 11.36 7.04 -12.42
C MET A 40 12.45 6.19 -13.09
N ASN A 41 12.09 5.10 -13.73
CA ASN A 41 13.01 4.27 -14.49
C ASN A 41 13.59 5.02 -15.71
N GLU A 42 12.76 5.69 -16.49
CA GLU A 42 13.14 6.49 -17.66
C GLU A 42 14.17 7.57 -17.32
N ILE A 43 13.93 8.32 -16.24
CA ILE A 43 14.89 9.34 -15.78
C ILE A 43 16.09 8.74 -15.01
N LYS A 44 16.26 7.41 -15.03
CA LYS A 44 17.32 6.68 -14.33
C LYS A 44 17.41 7.02 -12.84
N ASN A 45 16.26 7.09 -12.18
CA ASN A 45 16.13 7.32 -10.74
C ASN A 45 16.06 5.99 -9.98
N THR A 46 16.97 5.10 -10.26
CA THR A 46 17.05 3.72 -9.75
C THR A 46 17.79 3.66 -8.40
N HIS A 47 17.70 2.52 -7.72
CA HIS A 47 18.21 2.31 -6.35
C HIS A 47 19.72 2.58 -6.20
N ASN A 48 20.51 2.40 -7.25
CA ASN A 48 21.98 2.60 -7.26
C ASN A 48 22.40 4.01 -7.71
N ASN A 49 21.45 4.89 -8.01
CA ASN A 49 21.69 6.27 -8.38
C ASN A 49 21.35 7.23 -7.24
N PRO A 50 21.88 8.46 -7.23
CA PRO A 50 21.49 9.49 -6.27
C PRO A 50 19.99 9.78 -6.32
N THR A 51 19.44 10.19 -5.18
CA THR A 51 18.06 10.66 -5.09
C THR A 51 17.81 11.88 -5.97
N LYS A 52 16.56 12.06 -6.40
CA LYS A 52 16.11 13.26 -7.12
C LYS A 52 14.97 13.91 -6.33
N LYS A 53 14.81 15.23 -6.48
CA LYS A 53 13.66 15.94 -5.88
C LYS A 53 12.34 15.30 -6.33
N ALA A 54 11.43 15.05 -5.38
CA ALA A 54 10.13 14.48 -5.68
C ALA A 54 9.35 15.33 -6.70
N ALA A 55 9.49 16.65 -6.65
CA ALA A 55 8.90 17.58 -7.61
C ALA A 55 9.34 17.29 -9.06
N ARG A 56 10.58 16.85 -9.28
CA ARG A 56 11.06 16.47 -10.61
C ARG A 56 10.36 15.22 -11.13
N VAL A 57 10.18 14.21 -10.26
CA VAL A 57 9.48 12.98 -10.61
C VAL A 57 8.01 13.27 -10.89
N VAL A 58 7.35 14.08 -10.05
CA VAL A 58 5.96 14.52 -10.28
C VAL A 58 5.82 15.24 -11.62
N GLY A 59 6.73 16.16 -11.93
CA GLY A 59 6.72 16.88 -13.23
C GLY A 59 6.84 15.93 -14.42
N GLU A 60 7.70 14.92 -14.36
CA GLU A 60 7.86 13.90 -15.40
C GLU A 60 6.58 13.07 -15.59
N VAL A 61 5.99 12.63 -14.48
CA VAL A 61 4.75 11.83 -14.50
C VAL A 61 3.59 12.62 -15.10
N LEU A 62 3.41 13.87 -14.69
CA LEU A 62 2.31 14.71 -15.19
C LEU A 62 2.50 15.12 -16.64
N GLY A 63 3.73 15.48 -16.99
CA GLY A 63 4.03 15.94 -18.34
C GLY A 63 3.89 14.87 -19.42
N LYS A 64 4.18 13.60 -19.05
CA LYS A 64 4.23 12.52 -20.04
C LYS A 64 3.08 11.52 -19.94
N TYR A 65 2.59 11.19 -18.71
CA TYR A 65 1.76 10.01 -18.55
C TYR A 65 0.45 10.22 -17.80
N HIS A 66 0.36 11.19 -16.90
CA HIS A 66 -0.77 11.27 -15.96
C HIS A 66 -1.37 12.68 -15.92
N PRO A 67 -2.33 13.04 -16.82
CA PRO A 67 -2.90 14.38 -16.93
C PRO A 67 -3.91 14.70 -15.82
N HIS A 68 -3.47 14.57 -14.55
CA HIS A 68 -4.28 14.82 -13.35
C HIS A 68 -3.51 15.73 -12.37
N GLY A 69 -4.07 16.00 -11.18
CA GLY A 69 -3.46 16.89 -10.21
C GLY A 69 -2.10 16.40 -9.67
N ASP A 70 -1.16 17.33 -9.49
CA ASP A 70 0.18 17.09 -8.95
C ASP A 70 0.16 16.48 -7.54
N SER A 71 -0.78 16.95 -6.71
CA SER A 71 -0.97 16.43 -5.34
C SER A 71 -1.30 14.94 -5.34
N ALA A 72 -2.10 14.44 -6.28
CA ALA A 72 -2.44 13.02 -6.37
C ALA A 72 -1.22 12.17 -6.75
N ALA A 73 -0.42 12.64 -7.72
CA ALA A 73 0.82 11.99 -8.12
C ALA A 73 1.84 11.99 -6.98
N TYR A 74 2.00 13.12 -6.27
CA TYR A 74 2.90 13.22 -5.13
C TYR A 74 2.47 12.30 -3.98
N MET A 75 1.19 12.30 -3.59
CA MET A 75 0.69 11.41 -2.53
C MET A 75 0.83 9.93 -2.88
N THR A 76 0.80 9.58 -4.16
CA THR A 76 1.11 8.23 -4.61
C THR A 76 2.58 7.87 -4.36
N ILE A 77 3.52 8.77 -4.69
CA ILE A 77 4.95 8.62 -4.39
C ILE A 77 5.16 8.48 -2.88
N VAL A 78 4.54 9.37 -2.10
CA VAL A 78 4.61 9.35 -0.63
C VAL A 78 4.18 8.00 -0.08
N ARG A 79 3.02 7.49 -0.49
CA ARG A 79 2.51 6.20 -0.02
C ARG A 79 3.45 5.03 -0.37
N MET A 80 4.04 5.04 -1.57
CA MET A 80 5.00 4.01 -1.98
C MET A 80 6.35 4.07 -1.23
N ALA A 81 6.64 5.19 -0.56
CA ALA A 81 7.83 5.38 0.25
C ALA A 81 7.59 5.16 1.76
N GLN A 82 6.33 5.04 2.21
CA GLN A 82 6.01 4.90 3.63
C GLN A 82 6.11 3.44 4.09
N PRO A 83 7.03 3.10 5.02
CA PRO A 83 7.20 1.73 5.52
C PRO A 83 6.02 1.24 6.37
N PHE A 84 5.18 2.16 6.87
CA PHE A 84 3.94 1.83 7.59
C PHE A 84 2.72 1.69 6.67
N SER A 85 2.84 2.05 5.38
CA SER A 85 1.76 1.94 4.38
C SER A 85 1.95 0.74 3.46
N LEU A 86 3.18 0.45 3.03
CA LEU A 86 3.52 -0.70 2.21
C LEU A 86 4.38 -1.68 2.99
N ARG A 87 4.05 -2.98 2.89
CA ARG A 87 4.86 -4.05 3.50
C ARG A 87 6.26 -4.11 2.89
N TYR A 88 6.35 -3.85 1.59
CA TYR A 88 7.59 -3.74 0.83
C TYR A 88 7.59 -2.42 0.05
N PRO A 89 8.15 -1.34 0.59
CA PRO A 89 8.21 -0.06 -0.09
C PRO A 89 8.86 -0.17 -1.46
N LEU A 90 8.29 0.53 -2.45
CA LEU A 90 8.80 0.54 -3.83
C LEU A 90 9.68 1.76 -4.11
N ILE A 91 9.58 2.77 -3.27
CA ILE A 91 10.32 4.03 -3.38
C ILE A 91 11.07 4.26 -2.07
N PHE A 92 12.35 4.56 -2.18
CA PHE A 92 13.14 5.13 -1.09
C PHE A 92 12.87 6.63 -1.01
N GLY A 93 12.50 7.12 0.17
CA GLY A 93 12.25 8.52 0.45
C GLY A 93 13.28 9.11 1.41
N GLN A 94 13.77 10.32 1.09
CA GLN A 94 14.61 11.12 1.98
C GLN A 94 13.91 12.41 2.34
N GLY A 95 13.73 12.64 3.64
CA GLY A 95 12.97 13.75 4.20
C GLY A 95 11.71 13.30 4.94
N ASN A 96 10.77 14.21 5.15
CA ASN A 96 9.52 13.90 5.85
C ASN A 96 8.44 13.39 4.88
N PHE A 97 8.11 12.12 5.00
CA PHE A 97 7.04 11.44 4.24
C PHE A 97 5.79 11.16 5.09
N GLY A 98 5.61 11.89 6.18
CA GLY A 98 4.50 11.67 7.11
C GLY A 98 4.80 10.64 8.19
N SER A 99 3.82 10.39 9.05
CA SER A 99 3.96 9.47 10.19
C SER A 99 2.68 8.67 10.43
N ILE A 100 2.76 7.65 11.29
CA ILE A 100 1.58 6.90 11.77
C ILE A 100 0.63 7.76 12.62
N ASP A 101 1.06 8.93 13.07
CA ASP A 101 0.24 9.93 13.74
C ASP A 101 -0.64 10.73 12.78
N GLY A 102 -0.50 10.48 11.46
CA GLY A 102 -1.22 11.20 10.43
C GLY A 102 -0.63 12.56 10.08
N ASP A 103 0.63 12.81 10.44
CA ASP A 103 1.32 14.02 9.99
C ASP A 103 1.46 14.04 8.48
N SER A 104 1.25 15.20 7.90
CA SER A 104 1.40 15.40 6.46
C SER A 104 2.87 15.31 6.04
N PRO A 105 3.15 14.77 4.85
CA PRO A 105 4.49 14.84 4.28
C PRO A 105 4.89 16.29 4.01
N ALA A 106 6.18 16.56 3.98
CA ALA A 106 6.70 17.84 3.52
C ALA A 106 6.36 18.06 2.03
N ALA A 107 6.31 19.31 1.59
CA ALA A 107 6.07 19.61 0.18
C ALA A 107 7.12 18.97 -0.73
N MET A 108 6.71 18.56 -1.95
CA MET A 108 7.52 17.80 -2.90
C MET A 108 8.84 18.48 -3.32
N ARG A 109 8.97 19.80 -3.11
CA ARG A 109 10.22 20.54 -3.35
C ARG A 109 11.31 20.26 -2.30
N TYR A 110 10.92 19.75 -1.12
CA TYR A 110 11.87 19.44 -0.03
C TYR A 110 12.25 17.97 0.03
N THR A 111 11.35 17.08 -0.37
CA THR A 111 11.59 15.63 -0.33
C THR A 111 12.36 15.14 -1.55
N GLU A 112 13.12 14.07 -1.36
CA GLU A 112 13.86 13.40 -2.43
C GLU A 112 13.52 11.92 -2.48
N VAL A 113 13.57 11.34 -3.67
CA VAL A 113 13.16 9.96 -3.92
C VAL A 113 14.09 9.25 -4.90
N ARG A 114 14.11 7.94 -4.83
CA ARG A 114 14.60 7.00 -5.85
C ARG A 114 13.85 5.69 -5.74
N LEU A 115 13.94 4.84 -6.76
CA LEU A 115 13.39 3.49 -6.66
C LEU A 115 14.11 2.68 -5.58
N GLU A 116 13.37 1.85 -4.89
CA GLU A 116 13.94 0.78 -4.06
C GLU A 116 14.45 -0.36 -4.94
N LYS A 117 15.33 -1.20 -4.38
CA LYS A 117 15.90 -2.33 -5.12
C LYS A 117 14.80 -3.30 -5.61
N ILE A 118 13.79 -3.55 -4.79
CA ILE A 118 12.66 -4.42 -5.12
C ILE A 118 11.85 -3.90 -6.31
N ALA A 119 11.72 -2.58 -6.48
CA ALA A 119 11.05 -2.01 -7.64
C ALA A 119 11.81 -2.28 -8.96
N GLY A 120 13.13 -2.50 -8.88
CA GLY A 120 13.92 -2.94 -10.03
C GLY A 120 13.48 -4.30 -10.58
N GLU A 121 13.03 -5.22 -9.72
CA GLU A 121 12.51 -6.52 -10.13
C GLU A 121 11.14 -6.43 -10.82
N MET A 122 10.40 -5.35 -10.59
CA MET A 122 9.15 -5.08 -11.28
C MET A 122 9.36 -4.50 -12.68
N LEU A 123 10.50 -3.85 -12.90
CA LEU A 123 10.87 -3.16 -14.15
C LEU A 123 11.88 -3.98 -14.98
N ALA A 124 12.31 -5.13 -14.46
CA ALA A 124 13.27 -5.98 -15.14
C ALA A 124 12.76 -6.39 -16.52
N ASP A 125 13.64 -6.33 -17.50
CA ASP A 125 13.37 -6.72 -18.89
C ASP A 125 12.27 -5.89 -19.60
N ILE A 126 11.92 -4.69 -19.09
CA ILE A 126 10.88 -3.83 -19.70
C ILE A 126 11.22 -3.39 -21.12
N ASN A 127 12.50 -3.37 -21.47
CA ASN A 127 12.99 -3.00 -22.81
C ASN A 127 13.19 -4.20 -23.75
N GLU A 128 12.83 -5.43 -23.30
CA GLU A 128 13.06 -6.68 -24.02
C GLU A 128 11.78 -7.21 -24.70
N ASP A 129 10.85 -6.32 -25.04
CA ASP A 129 9.54 -6.65 -25.66
C ASP A 129 8.70 -7.66 -24.84
N THR A 130 8.79 -7.57 -23.53
CA THR A 130 8.11 -8.47 -22.57
C THR A 130 6.68 -8.06 -22.28
N VAL A 131 6.31 -6.81 -22.51
CA VAL A 131 4.99 -6.23 -22.26
C VAL A 131 4.59 -5.26 -23.36
N ASP A 132 3.28 -5.12 -23.58
CA ASP A 132 2.73 -4.20 -24.55
C ASP A 132 2.85 -2.75 -24.07
N PHE A 133 3.11 -1.86 -25.03
CA PHE A 133 3.10 -0.40 -24.85
C PHE A 133 1.99 0.23 -25.66
N VAL A 134 1.31 1.20 -25.07
CA VAL A 134 0.26 2.00 -25.71
C VAL A 134 0.66 3.47 -25.74
N PRO A 135 0.13 4.27 -26.66
CA PRO A 135 0.31 5.71 -26.63
C PRO A 135 -0.22 6.31 -25.32
N ASN A 136 0.44 7.35 -24.82
CA ASN A 136 -0.05 8.16 -23.71
C ASN A 136 -1.26 9.02 -24.13
N PHE A 137 -1.73 9.91 -23.24
CA PHE A 137 -2.95 10.71 -23.42
C PHE A 137 -2.90 11.68 -24.62
N ASP A 138 -1.72 12.13 -25.08
CA ASP A 138 -1.53 13.06 -26.20
C ASP A 138 -0.79 12.44 -27.40
N ASN A 139 -0.52 11.14 -27.37
CA ASN A 139 0.24 10.36 -28.34
C ASN A 139 1.70 10.81 -28.55
N SER A 140 2.27 11.58 -27.64
CA SER A 140 3.67 12.02 -27.71
C SER A 140 4.66 10.98 -27.20
N GLU A 141 4.22 10.14 -26.27
CA GLU A 141 5.02 9.11 -25.60
C GLU A 141 4.28 7.78 -25.56
N ARG A 142 4.96 6.72 -25.14
CA ARG A 142 4.35 5.41 -24.92
C ARG A 142 4.49 4.99 -23.48
N GLU A 143 3.47 4.38 -22.93
CA GLU A 143 3.45 3.83 -21.57
C GLU A 143 3.16 2.32 -21.58
N PRO A 144 3.75 1.55 -20.63
CA PRO A 144 3.50 0.12 -20.54
C PRO A 144 2.08 -0.15 -20.04
N VAL A 145 1.40 -1.12 -20.65
CA VAL A 145 0.08 -1.58 -20.20
C VAL A 145 0.17 -2.21 -18.81
N VAL A 146 1.22 -3.00 -18.59
CA VAL A 146 1.60 -3.59 -17.28
C VAL A 146 3.11 -3.59 -17.17
N LEU A 147 3.65 -3.72 -15.95
CA LEU A 147 5.08 -3.96 -15.75
C LEU A 147 5.40 -5.46 -15.86
N PRO A 148 6.60 -5.83 -16.37
CA PRO A 148 7.03 -7.23 -16.51
C PRO A 148 7.49 -7.83 -15.17
N THR A 149 6.74 -7.58 -14.13
CA THR A 149 7.11 -7.88 -12.74
C THR A 149 7.51 -9.35 -12.56
N ARG A 150 8.62 -9.56 -11.84
CA ARG A 150 9.07 -10.87 -11.37
C ARG A 150 8.55 -11.24 -9.98
N LEU A 151 7.73 -10.36 -9.39
CA LEU A 151 7.22 -10.50 -8.04
C LEU A 151 5.69 -10.52 -8.04
N PRO A 152 5.04 -11.29 -7.18
CA PRO A 152 3.59 -11.30 -7.01
C PRO A 152 3.12 -10.04 -6.23
N GLN A 153 3.32 -8.86 -6.81
CA GLN A 153 3.14 -7.56 -6.18
C GLN A 153 1.75 -7.37 -5.58
N LEU A 154 0.70 -7.86 -6.26
CA LEU A 154 -0.67 -7.76 -5.75
C LEU A 154 -0.83 -8.42 -4.38
N LEU A 155 -0.15 -9.53 -4.14
CA LEU A 155 -0.23 -10.26 -2.88
C LEU A 155 0.71 -9.67 -1.82
N ILE A 156 1.96 -9.35 -2.18
CA ILE A 156 2.95 -8.92 -1.18
C ILE A 156 2.68 -7.53 -0.60
N ASN A 157 2.12 -6.60 -1.40
CA ASN A 157 1.76 -5.26 -0.93
C ASN A 157 0.25 -5.02 -0.83
N GLY A 158 -0.56 -5.93 -1.38
CA GLY A 158 -2.00 -5.75 -1.41
C GLY A 158 -2.42 -4.56 -2.28
N SER A 159 -3.71 -4.26 -2.24
CA SER A 159 -4.27 -3.06 -2.85
C SER A 159 -5.63 -2.74 -2.25
N SER A 160 -5.92 -1.48 -2.04
CA SER A 160 -7.26 -1.02 -1.66
C SER A 160 -7.74 0.05 -2.63
N GLY A 161 -9.01 0.02 -3.00
CA GLY A 161 -9.59 0.99 -3.90
C GLY A 161 -11.11 1.00 -3.86
N ILE A 162 -11.69 2.18 -4.04
CA ILE A 162 -13.14 2.39 -4.12
C ILE A 162 -13.44 2.88 -5.53
N ALA A 163 -14.18 2.07 -6.26
CA ALA A 163 -14.66 2.39 -7.59
C ALA A 163 -16.17 2.65 -7.58
N VAL A 164 -16.76 2.85 -8.75
CA VAL A 164 -18.20 2.99 -8.88
C VAL A 164 -18.84 1.59 -8.82
N GLY A 165 -19.70 1.37 -7.84
CA GLY A 165 -20.43 0.10 -7.67
C GLY A 165 -19.62 -1.07 -7.11
N MET A 166 -18.29 -0.92 -6.92
CA MET A 166 -17.45 -1.96 -6.33
C MET A 166 -16.24 -1.38 -5.58
N ALA A 167 -15.66 -2.18 -4.69
CA ALA A 167 -14.45 -1.85 -3.97
C ALA A 167 -13.54 -3.08 -3.89
N THR A 168 -12.24 -2.85 -3.75
CA THR A 168 -11.26 -3.89 -3.46
C THR A 168 -10.48 -3.54 -2.20
N ASN A 169 -10.14 -4.56 -1.42
CA ASN A 169 -9.29 -4.42 -0.25
C ASN A 169 -8.49 -5.72 -0.03
N ILE A 170 -7.40 -5.84 -0.75
CA ILE A 170 -6.50 -7.00 -0.70
C ILE A 170 -5.39 -6.66 0.30
N PRO A 171 -5.23 -7.46 1.38
CA PRO A 171 -4.19 -7.23 2.38
C PRO A 171 -2.80 -7.62 1.85
N PRO A 172 -1.71 -7.08 2.44
CA PRO A 172 -0.35 -7.49 2.13
C PRO A 172 -0.02 -8.85 2.77
N HIS A 173 0.95 -9.58 2.18
CA HIS A 173 1.40 -10.89 2.64
C HIS A 173 2.92 -10.97 2.68
N ASN A 174 3.44 -11.95 3.41
CA ASN A 174 4.87 -12.21 3.50
C ASN A 174 5.43 -12.67 2.13
N LEU A 175 6.55 -12.08 1.72
CA LEU A 175 7.18 -12.36 0.42
C LEU A 175 7.61 -13.83 0.31
N GLY A 176 8.23 -14.39 1.34
CA GLY A 176 8.69 -15.79 1.34
C GLY A 176 7.51 -16.75 1.20
N GLU A 177 6.50 -16.61 2.05
CA GLU A 177 5.28 -17.43 2.02
C GLU A 177 4.56 -17.33 0.66
N THR A 178 4.48 -16.12 0.10
CA THR A 178 3.84 -15.90 -1.20
C THR A 178 4.63 -16.56 -2.33
N ILE A 179 5.97 -16.48 -2.31
CA ILE A 179 6.82 -17.18 -3.30
C ILE A 179 6.69 -18.68 -3.16
N ASP A 180 6.68 -19.23 -1.94
CA ASP A 180 6.49 -20.66 -1.71
C ASP A 180 5.14 -21.14 -2.25
N ALA A 181 4.07 -20.36 -2.03
CA ALA A 181 2.76 -20.64 -2.60
C ALA A 181 2.77 -20.61 -4.15
N CYS A 182 3.43 -19.61 -4.76
CA CYS A 182 3.59 -19.53 -6.21
C CYS A 182 4.37 -20.75 -6.78
N LEU A 183 5.47 -21.12 -6.13
CA LEU A 183 6.27 -22.28 -6.53
C LEU A 183 5.49 -23.58 -6.39
N HIS A 184 4.69 -23.71 -5.34
CA HIS A 184 3.81 -24.87 -5.16
C HIS A 184 2.77 -24.99 -6.27
N GLN A 185 2.09 -23.85 -6.59
CA GLN A 185 1.12 -23.78 -7.68
C GLN A 185 1.73 -24.11 -9.04
N LEU A 186 2.94 -23.63 -9.32
CA LEU A 186 3.65 -23.94 -10.57
C LEU A 186 4.00 -25.42 -10.71
N ARG A 187 4.38 -26.07 -9.60
CA ARG A 187 4.71 -27.51 -9.56
C ARG A 187 3.47 -28.40 -9.56
N ASN A 188 2.38 -27.92 -9.00
CA ASN A 188 1.11 -28.61 -8.84
C ASN A 188 -0.05 -27.72 -9.29
N PRO A 189 -0.30 -27.57 -10.61
CA PRO A 189 -1.32 -26.66 -11.14
C PRO A 189 -2.74 -26.94 -10.61
N GLU A 190 -3.02 -28.19 -10.25
CA GLU A 190 -4.31 -28.64 -9.71
C GLU A 190 -4.37 -28.60 -8.18
N CYS A 191 -3.43 -27.91 -7.49
CA CYS A 191 -3.46 -27.82 -6.05
C CYS A 191 -4.70 -27.07 -5.56
N SER A 192 -5.18 -27.43 -4.39
CA SER A 192 -6.34 -26.80 -3.78
C SER A 192 -6.00 -25.44 -3.14
N ILE A 193 -7.04 -24.60 -2.93
CA ILE A 193 -6.88 -23.37 -2.14
C ILE A 193 -6.39 -23.69 -0.72
N GLU A 194 -6.77 -24.83 -0.15
CA GLU A 194 -6.33 -25.28 1.18
C GLU A 194 -4.82 -25.53 1.23
N ASP A 195 -4.23 -26.03 0.15
CA ASP A 195 -2.79 -26.24 0.06
C ASP A 195 -2.04 -24.90 0.04
N LEU A 196 -2.58 -23.90 -0.67
CA LEU A 196 -2.03 -22.54 -0.69
C LEU A 196 -2.17 -21.83 0.65
N ILE A 197 -3.31 -22.01 1.34
CA ILE A 197 -3.54 -21.47 2.70
C ILE A 197 -2.53 -22.02 3.71
N ARG A 198 -2.07 -23.27 3.56
CA ARG A 198 -1.04 -23.83 4.47
C ARG A 198 0.32 -23.14 4.28
N LEU A 199 0.63 -22.67 3.07
CA LEU A 199 1.88 -21.99 2.75
C LEU A 199 1.82 -20.47 3.04
N MET A 200 0.66 -19.87 2.84
CA MET A 200 0.39 -18.44 3.08
C MET A 200 -0.84 -18.30 3.98
N PRO A 201 -0.70 -18.54 5.29
CA PRO A 201 -1.83 -18.74 6.19
C PRO A 201 -2.61 -17.46 6.52
N ALA A 202 -1.96 -16.29 6.45
CA ALA A 202 -2.57 -15.01 6.85
C ALA A 202 -1.85 -13.81 6.23
N PRO A 203 -2.50 -12.64 6.20
CA PRO A 203 -1.84 -11.37 5.88
C PRO A 203 -0.65 -11.06 6.80
N ASP A 204 0.33 -10.36 6.24
CA ASP A 204 1.51 -9.85 6.95
C ASP A 204 1.54 -8.32 6.82
N PHE A 205 1.14 -7.64 7.89
CA PHE A 205 0.97 -6.19 7.88
C PHE A 205 2.26 -5.45 8.25
N PRO A 206 2.57 -4.31 7.61
CA PRO A 206 3.81 -3.57 7.86
C PRO A 206 3.95 -3.03 9.29
N THR A 207 2.84 -2.79 9.99
CA THR A 207 2.83 -2.29 11.37
C THR A 207 2.71 -3.39 12.42
N GLY A 208 2.75 -4.67 12.00
CA GLY A 208 2.59 -5.81 12.89
C GLY A 208 1.16 -5.97 13.41
N GLY A 209 1.03 -6.24 14.71
CA GLY A 209 -0.24 -6.53 15.36
C GLY A 209 -0.61 -8.01 15.37
N ILE A 210 -1.79 -8.31 15.88
CA ILE A 210 -2.30 -9.67 16.02
C ILE A 210 -3.60 -9.80 15.24
N ILE A 211 -3.68 -10.78 14.35
CA ILE A 211 -4.92 -11.15 13.67
C ILE A 211 -5.76 -11.98 14.65
N PHE A 212 -7.00 -11.54 14.89
CA PHE A 212 -7.93 -12.19 15.79
C PHE A 212 -9.05 -12.87 14.99
N GLY A 213 -9.03 -14.21 14.98
CA GLY A 213 -9.99 -15.02 14.21
C GLY A 213 -9.50 -15.35 12.81
N ILE A 214 -8.73 -16.45 12.67
CA ILE A 214 -8.14 -16.89 11.40
C ILE A 214 -9.18 -17.45 10.43
N SER A 215 -10.31 -17.97 10.91
CA SER A 215 -11.37 -18.55 10.08
C SER A 215 -11.93 -17.59 9.04
N ASP A 216 -12.12 -16.33 9.43
CA ASP A 216 -12.65 -15.29 8.53
C ASP A 216 -11.65 -14.88 7.45
N VAL A 217 -10.34 -14.94 7.77
CA VAL A 217 -9.25 -14.75 6.81
C VAL A 217 -9.31 -15.85 5.75
N HIS A 218 -9.36 -17.12 6.18
CA HIS A 218 -9.43 -18.27 5.28
C HIS A 218 -10.73 -18.26 4.44
N GLN A 219 -11.84 -17.82 5.02
CA GLN A 219 -13.07 -17.60 4.25
C GLN A 219 -12.85 -16.54 3.16
N GLY A 220 -12.14 -15.46 3.48
CA GLY A 220 -11.76 -14.43 2.51
C GLY A 220 -10.96 -15.00 1.34
N TYR A 221 -10.01 -15.88 1.58
CA TYR A 221 -9.23 -16.56 0.53
C TYR A 221 -10.07 -17.48 -0.34
N ARG A 222 -11.04 -18.21 0.25
CA ARG A 222 -11.92 -19.14 -0.49
C ARG A 222 -12.97 -18.43 -1.34
N THR A 223 -13.53 -17.33 -0.83
CA THR A 223 -14.74 -16.70 -1.40
C THR A 223 -14.51 -15.30 -1.97
N GLY A 224 -13.33 -14.71 -1.73
CA GLY A 224 -13.06 -13.31 -2.02
C GLY A 224 -13.74 -12.34 -1.04
N ARG A 225 -14.42 -12.83 0.01
CA ARG A 225 -15.10 -12.02 1.02
C ARG A 225 -14.80 -12.55 2.42
N GLY A 226 -14.13 -11.75 3.21
CA GLY A 226 -13.79 -12.08 4.60
C GLY A 226 -13.56 -10.82 5.43
N ARG A 227 -13.44 -11.00 6.73
CA ARG A 227 -13.19 -9.93 7.67
C ARG A 227 -11.89 -10.21 8.42
N VAL A 228 -10.92 -9.33 8.31
CA VAL A 228 -9.68 -9.40 9.10
C VAL A 228 -9.83 -8.47 10.30
N VAL A 229 -9.89 -9.03 11.49
CA VAL A 229 -9.91 -8.27 12.75
C VAL A 229 -8.49 -8.21 13.28
N MET A 230 -7.99 -7.01 13.50
CA MET A 230 -6.64 -6.77 14.01
C MET A 230 -6.68 -6.17 15.41
N ARG A 231 -5.75 -6.58 16.24
CA ARG A 231 -5.50 -6.00 17.57
C ARG A 231 -4.06 -5.55 17.69
N ALA A 232 -3.86 -4.56 18.54
CA ALA A 232 -2.53 -4.13 18.95
C ALA A 232 -1.77 -5.28 19.64
N ARG A 233 -0.45 -5.31 19.51
CA ARG A 233 0.39 -6.13 20.38
C ARG A 233 0.68 -5.33 21.64
N THR A 234 0.40 -5.93 22.80
CA THR A 234 0.57 -5.28 24.08
C THR A 234 1.18 -6.23 25.09
N HIS A 235 1.91 -5.68 26.06
CA HIS A 235 2.35 -6.43 27.23
C HIS A 235 2.18 -5.59 28.50
N LEU A 236 2.25 -6.24 29.65
CA LEU A 236 2.11 -5.61 30.96
C LEU A 236 3.47 -5.51 31.63
N GLU A 237 3.76 -4.36 32.22
CA GLU A 237 4.94 -4.13 33.05
C GLU A 237 4.52 -3.66 34.43
N GLU A 238 5.13 -4.21 35.49
CA GLU A 238 4.97 -3.69 36.84
C GLU A 238 5.69 -2.34 36.99
N PHE A 239 4.99 -1.35 37.54
CA PHE A 239 5.51 -0.01 37.72
C PHE A 239 5.29 0.49 39.15
N GLY A 240 6.34 0.50 39.95
CA GLY A 240 6.29 0.91 41.36
C GLY A 240 5.51 -0.04 42.24
N ARG A 241 4.89 0.46 43.31
CA ARG A 241 4.03 -0.32 44.19
C ARG A 241 2.59 -0.30 43.70
N ASP A 242 2.02 -1.45 43.41
CA ASP A 242 0.61 -1.65 43.04
C ASP A 242 0.15 -0.92 41.76
N ARG A 243 1.06 -0.69 40.83
CA ARG A 243 0.74 -0.10 39.50
C ARG A 243 1.25 -0.98 38.39
N VAL A 244 0.48 -1.03 37.29
CA VAL A 244 0.83 -1.77 36.09
C VAL A 244 0.79 -0.81 34.89
N ARG A 245 1.75 -0.91 33.99
CA ARG A 245 1.73 -0.27 32.67
C ARG A 245 1.24 -1.26 31.64
N ILE A 246 0.41 -0.77 30.73
CA ILE A 246 0.10 -1.47 29.48
C ILE A 246 0.97 -0.82 28.41
N ILE A 247 1.96 -1.55 27.91
CA ILE A 247 2.81 -1.12 26.82
C ILE A 247 2.18 -1.60 25.52
N VAL A 248 2.05 -0.68 24.55
CA VAL A 248 1.56 -0.98 23.21
C VAL A 248 2.75 -0.96 22.26
N ASP A 249 3.21 -2.14 21.81
CA ASP A 249 4.39 -2.30 20.97
C ASP A 249 4.07 -2.12 19.49
N GLU A 250 2.89 -2.59 19.06
CA GLU A 250 2.43 -2.55 17.68
C GLU A 250 0.96 -2.12 17.64
N ILE A 251 0.61 -1.29 16.67
CA ILE A 251 -0.77 -0.87 16.42
C ILE A 251 -1.33 -1.51 15.14
N PRO A 252 -2.65 -1.71 15.03
CA PRO A 252 -3.25 -2.28 13.84
C PRO A 252 -2.95 -1.45 12.58
N TYR A 253 -2.79 -2.15 11.45
CA TYR A 253 -2.52 -1.53 10.15
C TYR A 253 -3.61 -0.52 9.77
N MET A 254 -3.21 0.60 9.17
CA MET A 254 -4.07 1.72 8.76
C MET A 254 -4.78 2.46 9.90
N VAL A 255 -4.39 2.21 11.16
CA VAL A 255 -4.87 2.99 12.30
C VAL A 255 -3.99 4.23 12.47
N ASN A 256 -4.62 5.40 12.54
CA ASN A 256 -3.95 6.64 12.91
C ASN A 256 -3.76 6.66 14.45
N LYS A 257 -2.50 6.70 14.91
CA LYS A 257 -2.16 6.62 16.34
C LYS A 257 -2.73 7.80 17.12
N ARG A 258 -2.65 9.01 16.61
CA ARG A 258 -3.18 10.22 17.26
C ARG A 258 -4.71 10.12 17.46
N VAL A 259 -5.45 9.76 16.42
CA VAL A 259 -6.91 9.60 16.50
C VAL A 259 -7.29 8.48 17.48
N MET A 260 -6.54 7.39 17.50
CA MET A 260 -6.74 6.31 18.48
C MET A 260 -6.51 6.82 19.91
N TYR A 261 -5.45 7.54 20.15
CA TYR A 261 -5.11 8.12 21.45
C TYR A 261 -6.17 9.13 21.92
N GLU A 262 -6.62 10.02 21.06
CA GLU A 262 -7.69 10.98 21.33
C GLU A 262 -9.00 10.26 21.69
N LYS A 263 -9.33 9.18 20.97
CA LYS A 263 -10.53 8.38 21.25
C LYS A 263 -10.45 7.67 22.60
N MET A 264 -9.30 7.17 22.99
CA MET A 264 -9.11 6.59 24.31
C MET A 264 -9.30 7.63 25.42
N HIS A 265 -8.75 8.83 25.26
CA HIS A 265 -8.97 9.94 26.20
C HIS A 265 -10.46 10.33 26.32
N GLU A 266 -11.18 10.37 25.20
CA GLU A 266 -12.63 10.63 25.20
C GLU A 266 -13.37 9.57 26.02
N LEU A 267 -13.08 8.28 25.80
CA LEU A 267 -13.72 7.18 26.52
C LEU A 267 -13.42 7.19 28.02
N MET A 268 -12.21 7.59 28.41
CA MET A 268 -11.88 7.79 29.82
C MET A 268 -12.66 8.95 30.46
N ARG A 269 -12.74 10.09 29.76
CA ARG A 269 -13.50 11.25 30.22
C ARG A 269 -15.00 10.95 30.36
N GLU A 270 -15.54 10.16 29.45
CA GLU A 270 -16.92 9.70 29.50
C GLU A 270 -17.16 8.57 30.50
N LYS A 271 -16.11 8.13 31.24
CA LYS A 271 -16.17 7.00 32.19
C LYS A 271 -16.65 5.68 31.57
N LYS A 272 -16.40 5.50 30.26
CA LYS A 272 -16.67 4.23 29.57
C LYS A 272 -15.51 3.24 29.75
N ILE A 273 -14.33 3.75 30.07
CA ILE A 273 -13.16 2.97 30.46
C ILE A 273 -12.68 3.55 31.79
N GLU A 274 -12.52 2.68 32.79
CA GLU A 274 -12.05 3.02 34.12
C GLU A 274 -10.71 2.30 34.42
N GLY A 275 -9.97 2.79 35.44
CA GLY A 275 -8.73 2.18 35.88
C GLY A 275 -7.46 2.68 35.18
N ILE A 276 -7.59 3.54 34.17
CA ILE A 276 -6.43 4.17 33.53
C ILE A 276 -6.15 5.51 34.23
N ALA A 277 -5.00 5.63 34.88
CA ALA A 277 -4.60 6.85 35.59
C ALA A 277 -3.95 7.89 34.65
N GLU A 278 -3.14 7.41 33.68
CA GLU A 278 -2.38 8.26 32.77
C GLU A 278 -2.13 7.52 31.46
N MET A 279 -2.09 8.25 30.36
CA MET A 279 -1.62 7.75 29.07
C MET A 279 -0.48 8.64 28.58
N ARG A 280 0.55 8.01 27.99
CA ARG A 280 1.69 8.69 27.39
C ARG A 280 1.96 8.11 26.01
N ASP A 281 2.29 8.99 25.08
CA ASP A 281 2.85 8.61 23.79
C ASP A 281 4.37 8.74 23.89
N GLU A 282 5.07 7.61 23.93
CA GLU A 282 6.53 7.55 24.01
C GLU A 282 7.19 7.18 22.66
N LEU A 283 6.39 6.93 21.62
CA LEU A 283 6.85 6.68 20.26
C LEU A 283 7.18 8.01 19.56
N SER A 284 8.34 8.56 19.86
CA SER A 284 8.95 9.58 19.02
C SER A 284 9.45 8.92 17.72
N LEU A 285 8.68 9.03 16.65
CA LEU A 285 9.07 8.57 15.32
C LEU A 285 9.93 9.61 14.60
N ILE A 286 11.02 10.00 15.22
CA ILE A 286 12.13 10.59 14.50
C ILE A 286 13.18 9.49 14.35
N HIS A 287 13.01 8.64 13.35
CA HIS A 287 14.13 7.93 12.78
C HIS A 287 14.80 8.88 11.78
N ILE A 288 15.83 9.54 12.26
CA ILE A 288 16.81 10.24 11.44
C ILE A 288 17.69 9.22 10.76
#